data_a97e52880b6b89f871e46c851692176a
#
_entry.id   a97e52880b6b89f871e46c851692176a
#
_cell.length_a   1.000
_cell.length_b   1.000
_cell.length_c   1.000
_cell.angle_alpha   90.00
_cell.angle_beta   90.00
_cell.angle_gamma   90.00
#
_symmetry.space_group_name_H-M   'P 1'
#
loop_
_entity.id
_entity.type
_entity.pdbx_description
1 polymer ?
#
loop_
_entity_poly.entity_id
_entity_poly.type
_entity_poly.pdbx_seq_one_letter_code
_entity_poly.pdbx_strand_id
1 'polypeptide(L)'
;MRTGAEYREALRDGRRVWVLGEGLVEDVTAHPATRATVDEYVAWYDRHFDPEWQDIVLTPPDARGGRAPWAYVLPTSVQDLRAMGRSFSATTFLSAGNITHTPAYGNLIALGVLDAAQQRNVSPEQIAHAAAYREHIARTGRFLTFSAGAATIGYRMRPDPAERPALTL
;
A
#
# COMPACT_ATOMS: atom_id res chain seq x y z
N MET A 1 -7.73 -7.80 9.80
CA MET A 1 -6.67 -7.93 8.75
C MET A 1 -7.03 -9.07 7.83
N ARG A 2 -6.74 -8.99 6.52
CA ARG A 2 -6.91 -10.09 5.57
C ARG A 2 -5.75 -11.08 5.69
N THR A 3 -6.00 -12.34 5.35
CA THR A 3 -4.96 -13.32 5.03
C THR A 3 -4.45 -13.14 3.60
N GLY A 4 -3.30 -13.70 3.28
CA GLY A 4 -2.79 -13.73 1.91
C GLY A 4 -3.70 -14.50 0.96
N ALA A 5 -4.35 -15.57 1.42
CA ALA A 5 -5.34 -16.32 0.63
C ALA A 5 -6.56 -15.46 0.28
N GLU A 6 -7.12 -14.73 1.24
CA GLU A 6 -8.23 -13.79 1.01
C GLU A 6 -7.83 -12.65 0.08
N TYR A 7 -6.59 -12.15 0.19
CA TYR A 7 -6.07 -11.16 -0.74
C TYR A 7 -6.01 -11.71 -2.17
N ARG A 8 -5.41 -12.89 -2.36
CA ARG A 8 -5.30 -13.54 -3.67
C ARG A 8 -6.66 -13.78 -4.31
N GLU A 9 -7.63 -14.28 -3.55
CA GLU A 9 -8.98 -14.52 -4.05
C GLU A 9 -9.68 -13.22 -4.43
N ALA A 10 -9.49 -12.15 -3.66
CA ALA A 10 -10.08 -10.85 -3.96
C ALA A 10 -9.54 -10.18 -5.25
N LEU A 11 -8.44 -10.71 -5.84
CA LEU A 11 -7.94 -10.24 -7.13
C LEU A 11 -8.70 -10.83 -8.32
N ARG A 12 -9.54 -11.85 -8.10
CA ARG A 12 -10.41 -12.47 -9.12
C ARG A 12 -11.75 -11.75 -9.25
N ASP A 13 -11.72 -10.44 -9.26
CA ASP A 13 -12.89 -9.56 -9.24
C ASP A 13 -13.36 -9.10 -10.63
N GLY A 14 -12.85 -9.73 -11.69
CA GLY A 14 -13.17 -9.39 -13.08
C GLY A 14 -12.41 -8.17 -13.61
N ARG A 15 -11.38 -7.71 -12.88
CA ARG A 15 -10.51 -6.61 -13.34
C ARG A 15 -9.86 -6.92 -14.67
N ARG A 16 -9.72 -5.89 -15.49
CA ARG A 16 -9.05 -6.00 -16.79
C ARG A 16 -7.64 -5.44 -16.68
N VAL A 17 -6.65 -6.32 -16.72
CA VAL A 17 -5.22 -5.95 -16.66
C VAL A 17 -4.59 -6.28 -18.00
N TRP A 18 -3.84 -5.33 -18.55
CA TRP A 18 -3.12 -5.46 -19.80
C TRP A 18 -1.63 -5.45 -19.53
N VAL A 19 -0.93 -6.45 -20.08
CA VAL A 19 0.53 -6.49 -20.07
C VAL A 19 1.03 -6.05 -21.43
N LEU A 20 1.93 -5.09 -21.45
CA LEU A 20 2.48 -4.54 -22.68
C LEU A 20 3.18 -5.65 -23.49
N GLY A 21 2.76 -5.82 -24.75
CA GLY A 21 3.28 -6.85 -25.63
C GLY A 21 2.61 -8.24 -25.52
N GLU A 22 1.82 -8.48 -24.44
CA GLU A 22 1.16 -9.78 -24.20
C GLU A 22 -0.37 -9.68 -24.28
N GLY A 23 -0.95 -8.49 -24.07
CA GLY A 23 -2.39 -8.27 -24.14
C GLY A 23 -3.12 -8.37 -22.83
N LEU A 24 -4.39 -8.79 -22.86
CA LEU A 24 -5.26 -8.92 -21.69
C LEU A 24 -4.86 -10.17 -20.90
N VAL A 25 -4.66 -9.96 -19.58
CA VAL A 25 -4.36 -11.03 -18.63
C VAL A 25 -5.67 -11.63 -18.12
N GLU A 26 -5.86 -12.95 -18.24
CA GLU A 26 -7.04 -13.65 -17.76
C GLU A 26 -7.08 -13.79 -16.24
N ASP A 27 -5.96 -14.18 -15.62
CA ASP A 27 -5.80 -14.31 -14.16
C ASP A 27 -4.49 -13.66 -13.70
N VAL A 28 -4.61 -12.51 -13.06
CA VAL A 28 -3.46 -11.77 -12.52
C VAL A 28 -2.73 -12.53 -11.42
N THR A 29 -3.35 -13.52 -10.80
CA THR A 29 -2.75 -14.32 -9.74
C THR A 29 -1.84 -15.44 -10.26
N ALA A 30 -1.95 -15.78 -11.54
CA ALA A 30 -1.22 -16.87 -12.18
C ALA A 30 -0.28 -16.39 -13.30
N HIS A 31 -0.55 -15.24 -13.90
CA HIS A 31 0.18 -14.74 -15.06
C HIS A 31 1.66 -14.44 -14.73
N PRO A 32 2.63 -14.85 -15.57
CA PRO A 32 4.06 -14.70 -15.29
C PRO A 32 4.50 -13.27 -14.92
N ALA A 33 3.93 -12.26 -15.59
CA ALA A 33 4.29 -10.86 -15.38
C ALA A 33 3.73 -10.27 -14.05
N THR A 34 2.73 -10.89 -13.43
CA THR A 34 2.05 -10.35 -12.24
C THR A 34 2.15 -11.25 -11.02
N ARG A 35 2.32 -12.57 -11.21
CA ARG A 35 2.32 -13.56 -10.13
C ARG A 35 3.31 -13.23 -9.02
N ALA A 36 4.54 -12.86 -9.36
CA ALA A 36 5.56 -12.59 -8.35
C ALA A 36 5.17 -11.44 -7.41
N THR A 37 4.58 -10.37 -7.95
CA THR A 37 4.05 -9.26 -7.13
C THR A 37 2.86 -9.68 -6.27
N VAL A 38 1.99 -10.54 -6.81
CA VAL A 38 0.88 -11.10 -6.02
C VAL A 38 1.40 -11.96 -4.87
N ASP A 39 2.40 -12.81 -5.14
CA ASP A 39 3.03 -13.67 -4.12
C ASP A 39 3.73 -12.85 -3.03
N GLU A 40 4.39 -11.75 -3.38
CA GLU A 40 4.97 -10.80 -2.43
C GLU A 40 3.90 -10.24 -1.49
N TYR A 41 2.76 -9.79 -2.04
CA TYR A 41 1.69 -9.20 -1.25
C TYR A 41 0.95 -10.25 -0.40
N VAL A 42 0.80 -11.48 -0.89
CA VAL A 42 0.32 -12.62 -0.10
C VAL A 42 1.23 -12.83 1.11
N ALA A 43 2.56 -12.90 0.90
CA ALA A 43 3.52 -13.06 1.98
C ALA A 43 3.45 -11.91 2.99
N TRP A 44 3.27 -10.66 2.53
CA TRP A 44 3.12 -9.52 3.43
C TRP A 44 1.88 -9.67 4.33
N TYR A 45 0.73 -10.08 3.79
CA TYR A 45 -0.47 -10.31 4.59
C TYR A 45 -0.25 -11.43 5.60
N ASP A 46 0.34 -12.56 5.18
CA ASP A 46 0.51 -13.74 6.03
C ASP A 46 1.48 -13.49 7.19
N ARG A 47 2.46 -12.58 7.06
CA ARG A 47 3.34 -12.19 8.16
C ARG A 47 2.62 -11.63 9.38
N HIS A 48 1.43 -11.08 9.21
CA HIS A 48 0.64 -10.58 10.33
C HIS A 48 0.01 -11.69 11.18
N PHE A 49 -0.03 -12.91 10.67
CA PHE A 49 -0.53 -14.11 11.36
C PHE A 49 0.59 -15.07 11.80
N ASP A 50 1.80 -14.82 11.33
CA ASP A 50 2.99 -15.61 11.67
C ASP A 50 3.52 -15.20 13.07
N PRO A 51 3.53 -16.12 14.07
CA PRO A 51 3.97 -15.79 15.43
C PRO A 51 5.37 -15.19 15.51
N GLU A 52 6.29 -15.56 14.61
CA GLU A 52 7.65 -15.04 14.58
C GLU A 52 7.71 -13.59 14.12
N TRP A 53 6.68 -13.12 13.42
CA TRP A 53 6.62 -11.78 12.84
C TRP A 53 5.70 -10.82 13.58
N GLN A 54 4.77 -11.32 14.37
CA GLN A 54 3.74 -10.51 15.01
C GLN A 54 4.30 -9.35 15.84
N ASP A 55 5.39 -9.56 16.57
CA ASP A 55 6.00 -8.50 17.37
C ASP A 55 6.77 -7.46 16.54
N ILE A 56 6.98 -7.74 15.26
CA ILE A 56 7.61 -6.82 14.32
C ILE A 56 6.54 -6.01 13.57
N VAL A 57 5.48 -6.68 13.08
CA VAL A 57 4.52 -6.07 12.17
C VAL A 57 3.27 -5.51 12.85
N LEU A 58 2.99 -5.92 14.09
CA LEU A 58 1.83 -5.47 14.86
C LEU A 58 2.24 -4.55 16.01
N THR A 59 1.32 -3.67 16.41
CA THR A 59 1.46 -2.88 17.64
C THR A 59 1.47 -3.78 18.88
N PRO A 60 1.97 -3.29 20.02
CA PRO A 60 1.64 -3.90 21.30
C PRO A 60 0.12 -4.03 21.48
N PRO A 61 -0.34 -5.00 22.28
CA PRO A 61 -1.75 -5.14 22.61
C PRO A 61 -2.31 -3.84 23.24
N ASP A 62 -3.48 -3.41 22.81
CA ASP A 62 -4.24 -2.36 23.48
C ASP A 62 -4.89 -2.89 24.79
N ALA A 63 -5.64 -2.02 25.48
CA ALA A 63 -6.33 -2.37 26.73
C ALA A 63 -7.37 -3.51 26.59
N ARG A 64 -7.77 -3.85 25.37
CA ARG A 64 -8.70 -4.94 25.05
C ARG A 64 -7.99 -6.16 24.46
N GLY A 65 -6.66 -6.14 24.41
CA GLY A 65 -5.83 -7.19 23.80
C GLY A 65 -5.76 -7.11 22.27
N GLY A 66 -6.35 -6.09 21.65
CA GLY A 66 -6.30 -5.89 20.20
C GLY A 66 -4.92 -5.42 19.74
N ARG A 67 -4.47 -5.93 18.59
CA ARG A 67 -3.23 -5.49 17.94
C ARG A 67 -3.56 -5.01 16.52
N ALA A 68 -2.91 -3.95 16.08
CA ALA A 68 -3.08 -3.40 14.74
C ALA A 68 -1.76 -3.47 13.96
N PRO A 69 -1.79 -3.70 12.64
CA PRO A 69 -0.59 -3.57 11.83
C PRO A 69 -0.05 -2.14 11.86
N TRP A 70 1.27 -2.00 11.99
CA TRP A 70 1.94 -0.69 11.96
C TRP A 70 1.64 0.10 10.67
N ALA A 71 1.35 -0.59 9.59
CA ALA A 71 0.97 0.04 8.31
C ALA A 71 -0.32 0.88 8.36
N TYR A 72 -1.14 0.77 9.41
CA TYR A 72 -2.41 1.49 9.54
C TYR A 72 -2.45 2.45 10.73
N VAL A 73 -1.38 2.51 11.50
CA VAL A 73 -1.35 3.27 12.76
C VAL A 73 -0.59 4.58 12.55
N LEU A 74 -1.19 5.69 12.97
CA LEU A 74 -0.48 6.96 13.08
C LEU A 74 0.40 6.92 14.34
N PRO A 75 1.74 7.04 14.24
CA PRO A 75 2.60 7.01 15.40
C PRO A 75 2.37 8.26 16.28
N THR A 76 2.24 8.04 17.58
CA THR A 76 1.99 9.10 18.56
C THR A 76 3.19 9.36 19.47
N SER A 77 4.22 8.54 19.35
CA SER A 77 5.46 8.63 20.11
C SER A 77 6.68 8.32 19.25
N VAL A 78 7.86 8.69 19.75
CA VAL A 78 9.15 8.31 19.14
C VAL A 78 9.32 6.79 19.13
N GLN A 79 8.81 6.10 20.15
CA GLN A 79 8.83 4.64 20.23
C GLN A 79 7.98 4.00 19.14
N ASP A 80 6.77 4.52 18.90
CA ASP A 80 5.89 4.06 17.81
C ASP A 80 6.56 4.26 16.46
N LEU A 81 7.15 5.44 16.24
CA LEU A 81 7.83 5.74 14.97
C LEU A 81 9.01 4.80 14.73
N ARG A 82 9.78 4.47 15.77
CA ARG A 82 10.88 3.50 15.68
C ARG A 82 10.37 2.08 15.42
N ALA A 83 9.29 1.68 16.08
CA ALA A 83 8.67 0.36 15.87
C ALA A 83 8.11 0.24 14.45
N MET A 84 7.41 1.26 13.97
CA MET A 84 6.95 1.37 12.59
C MET A 84 8.13 1.27 11.61
N GLY A 85 9.23 2.00 11.83
CA GLY A 85 10.43 1.94 10.99
C GLY A 85 11.04 0.53 10.94
N ARG A 86 11.10 -0.19 12.07
CA ARG A 86 11.55 -1.59 12.08
C ARG A 86 10.60 -2.49 11.30
N SER A 87 9.29 -2.33 11.45
CA SER A 87 8.28 -3.09 10.69
C SER A 87 8.44 -2.89 9.18
N PHE A 88 8.58 -1.65 8.73
CA PHE A 88 8.79 -1.35 7.31
C PHE A 88 10.12 -1.92 6.80
N SER A 89 11.20 -1.76 7.54
CA SER A 89 12.51 -2.32 7.16
C SER A 89 12.46 -3.83 7.02
N ALA A 90 11.82 -4.52 7.96
CA ALA A 90 11.69 -5.97 7.92
C ALA A 90 10.82 -6.44 6.75
N THR A 91 9.67 -5.80 6.50
CA THR A 91 8.77 -6.19 5.40
C THR A 91 9.29 -5.79 4.02
N THR A 92 10.17 -4.79 3.92
CA THR A 92 10.85 -4.42 2.67
C THR A 92 11.69 -5.57 2.12
N PHE A 93 12.15 -6.48 2.98
CA PHE A 93 12.89 -7.67 2.54
C PHE A 93 12.04 -8.57 1.62
N LEU A 94 10.72 -8.59 1.79
CA LEU A 94 9.79 -9.34 0.92
C LEU A 94 9.78 -8.81 -0.51
N SER A 95 10.09 -7.53 -0.71
CA SER A 95 10.21 -6.87 -2.03
C SER A 95 11.67 -6.69 -2.49
N ALA A 96 12.54 -7.61 -2.11
CA ALA A 96 13.97 -7.59 -2.44
C ALA A 96 14.67 -6.26 -2.06
N GLY A 97 14.23 -5.63 -0.97
CA GLY A 97 14.77 -4.36 -0.47
C GLY A 97 14.14 -3.11 -1.08
N ASN A 98 13.16 -3.23 -1.96
CA ASN A 98 12.49 -2.08 -2.55
C ASN A 98 11.28 -1.64 -1.72
N ILE A 99 11.49 -0.63 -0.87
CA ILE A 99 10.45 -0.10 0.02
C ILE A 99 9.22 0.42 -0.73
N THR A 100 9.38 0.91 -1.95
CA THR A 100 8.26 1.46 -2.72
C THR A 100 7.30 0.40 -3.26
N HIS A 101 7.71 -0.85 -3.29
CA HIS A 101 6.90 -1.99 -3.70
C HIS A 101 6.17 -2.66 -2.53
N THR A 102 6.57 -2.38 -1.28
CA THR A 102 5.84 -2.96 -0.16
C THR A 102 4.42 -2.38 -0.05
N PRO A 103 3.39 -3.20 0.23
CA PRO A 103 2.01 -2.73 0.42
C PRO A 103 1.89 -1.62 1.46
N ALA A 104 2.71 -1.65 2.49
CA ALA A 104 2.74 -0.66 3.56
C ALA A 104 3.14 0.75 3.08
N TYR A 105 3.88 0.90 1.97
CA TYR A 105 4.39 2.19 1.54
C TYR A 105 3.29 3.19 1.17
N GLY A 106 2.29 2.75 0.42
CA GLY A 106 1.13 3.59 0.09
C GLY A 106 0.35 4.04 1.33
N ASN A 107 0.19 3.14 2.31
CA ASN A 107 -0.43 3.46 3.58
C ASN A 107 0.40 4.48 4.38
N LEU A 108 1.72 4.37 4.39
CA LEU A 108 2.61 5.35 5.03
C LEU A 108 2.44 6.75 4.41
N ILE A 109 2.36 6.84 3.09
CA ILE A 109 2.09 8.09 2.40
C ILE A 109 0.73 8.68 2.83
N ALA A 110 -0.32 7.85 2.89
CA ALA A 110 -1.64 8.29 3.32
C ALA A 110 -1.67 8.81 4.76
N LEU A 111 -0.93 8.17 5.67
CA LEU A 111 -0.76 8.65 7.05
C LEU A 111 -0.04 10.00 7.09
N GLY A 112 1.03 10.16 6.31
CA GLY A 112 1.76 11.42 6.21
C GLY A 112 0.93 12.55 5.60
N VAL A 113 0.09 12.26 4.63
CA VAL A 113 -0.85 13.24 4.05
C VAL A 113 -1.87 13.69 5.08
N LEU A 114 -2.42 12.78 5.88
CA LEU A 114 -3.37 13.13 6.95
C LEU A 114 -2.72 14.02 8.01
N ASP A 115 -1.52 13.65 8.48
CA ASP A 115 -0.77 14.45 9.46
C ASP A 115 -0.45 15.85 8.89
N ALA A 116 0.06 15.94 7.67
CA ALA A 116 0.34 17.21 7.01
C ALA A 116 -0.93 18.08 6.80
N ALA A 117 -2.08 17.48 6.52
CA ALA A 117 -3.34 18.18 6.38
C ALA A 117 -3.79 18.82 7.71
N GLN A 118 -3.64 18.09 8.83
CA GLN A 118 -3.94 18.61 10.16
C GLN A 118 -3.04 19.81 10.52
N GLN A 119 -1.78 19.79 10.10
CA GLN A 119 -0.81 20.87 10.38
C GLN A 119 -0.97 22.09 9.46
N ARG A 120 -1.58 21.97 8.29
CA ARG A 120 -1.62 23.01 7.23
C ARG A 120 -2.94 23.77 7.15
N ASN A 121 -3.79 23.76 8.17
CA ASN A 121 -5.08 24.46 8.15
C ASN A 121 -5.98 24.07 6.96
N VAL A 122 -5.93 22.84 6.54
CA VAL A 122 -6.88 22.29 5.55
C VAL A 122 -8.28 22.30 6.18
N SER A 123 -9.33 22.35 5.38
CA SER A 123 -10.69 22.44 5.91
C SER A 123 -11.02 21.23 6.82
N PRO A 124 -11.80 21.44 7.90
CA PRO A 124 -12.22 20.34 8.80
C PRO A 124 -12.89 19.18 8.05
N GLU A 125 -13.63 19.48 6.98
CA GLU A 125 -14.27 18.45 6.13
C GLU A 125 -13.26 17.58 5.41
N GLN A 126 -12.21 18.16 4.84
CA GLN A 126 -11.14 17.42 4.17
C GLN A 126 -10.36 16.55 5.15
N ILE A 127 -10.11 17.05 6.37
CA ILE A 127 -9.48 16.27 7.44
C ILE A 127 -10.37 15.08 7.82
N ALA A 128 -11.67 15.30 7.98
CA ALA A 128 -12.63 14.24 8.31
C ALA A 128 -12.69 13.17 7.21
N HIS A 129 -12.69 13.55 5.94
CA HIS A 129 -12.66 12.62 4.81
C HIS A 129 -11.38 11.78 4.80
N ALA A 130 -10.21 12.40 5.00
CA ALA A 130 -8.94 11.68 5.06
C ALA A 130 -8.89 10.70 6.23
N ALA A 131 -9.39 11.09 7.40
CA ALA A 131 -9.49 10.24 8.58
C ALA A 131 -10.43 9.04 8.36
N ALA A 132 -11.63 9.28 7.81
CA ALA A 132 -12.60 8.24 7.48
C ALA A 132 -12.04 7.25 6.44
N TYR A 133 -11.32 7.74 5.44
CA TYR A 133 -10.69 6.90 4.44
C TYR A 133 -9.59 6.02 5.04
N ARG A 134 -8.73 6.57 5.89
CA ARG A 134 -7.73 5.81 6.64
C ARG A 134 -8.37 4.70 7.48
N GLU A 135 -9.43 5.03 8.22
CA GLU A 135 -10.17 4.07 9.04
C GLU A 135 -10.78 2.95 8.18
N HIS A 136 -11.35 3.30 7.02
CA HIS A 136 -11.87 2.32 6.07
C HIS A 136 -10.79 1.35 5.61
N ILE A 137 -9.60 1.84 5.24
CA ILE A 137 -8.48 1.01 4.80
C ILE A 137 -8.03 0.08 5.94
N ALA A 138 -7.84 0.61 7.14
CA ALA A 138 -7.43 -0.17 8.31
C ALA A 138 -8.45 -1.28 8.64
N ARG A 139 -9.74 -0.94 8.66
CA ARG A 139 -10.84 -1.87 8.95
C ARG A 139 -10.97 -2.97 7.90
N THR A 140 -10.75 -2.65 6.64
CA THR A 140 -10.87 -3.62 5.53
C THR A 140 -9.58 -4.38 5.24
N GLY A 141 -8.48 -4.03 5.90
CA GLY A 141 -7.16 -4.62 5.63
C GLY A 141 -6.66 -4.36 4.21
N ARG A 142 -7.09 -3.28 3.58
CA ARG A 142 -6.62 -2.87 2.25
C ARG A 142 -5.32 -2.10 2.36
N PHE A 143 -4.56 -2.05 1.30
CA PHE A 143 -3.42 -1.14 1.17
C PHE A 143 -3.63 -0.18 -0.01
N LEU A 144 -2.87 0.90 0.01
CA LEU A 144 -2.83 1.88 -1.07
C LEU A 144 -1.59 1.66 -1.92
N THR A 145 -1.74 1.84 -3.21
CA THR A 145 -0.61 1.95 -4.13
C THR A 145 -0.33 3.42 -4.39
N PHE A 146 0.95 3.77 -4.47
CA PHE A 146 1.41 5.09 -4.83
C PHE A 146 2.13 5.04 -6.16
N SER A 147 1.67 5.79 -7.14
CA SER A 147 2.28 5.87 -8.46
C SER A 147 2.82 7.28 -8.70
N ALA A 148 4.10 7.47 -8.43
CA ALA A 148 4.77 8.77 -8.60
C ALA A 148 5.36 8.99 -9.98
N GLY A 149 5.51 7.96 -10.79
CA GLY A 149 6.29 8.01 -12.02
C GLY A 149 5.52 7.91 -13.33
N ALA A 150 4.23 7.61 -13.28
CA ALA A 150 3.45 7.28 -14.47
C ALA A 150 3.43 8.40 -15.52
N ALA A 151 3.27 9.65 -15.10
CA ALA A 151 3.31 10.79 -16.00
C ALA A 151 4.70 10.99 -16.64
N THR A 152 5.76 10.78 -15.88
CA THR A 152 7.14 10.94 -16.34
C THR A 152 7.53 9.85 -17.33
N ILE A 153 7.10 8.62 -17.11
CA ILE A 153 7.34 7.50 -18.02
C ILE A 153 6.59 7.71 -19.34
N GLY A 154 5.32 8.10 -19.29
CA GLY A 154 4.55 8.43 -20.48
C GLY A 154 5.16 9.59 -21.30
N TYR A 155 5.76 10.55 -20.62
CA TYR A 155 6.47 11.67 -21.27
C TYR A 155 7.73 11.24 -22.02
N ARG A 156 8.49 10.30 -21.47
CA ARG A 156 9.73 9.80 -22.08
C ARG A 156 9.49 8.85 -23.25
N MET A 157 8.32 8.22 -23.33
CA MET A 157 7.97 7.29 -24.40
C MET A 157 7.38 7.94 -25.64
N ARG A 158 7.12 9.25 -25.62
CA ARG A 158 6.61 9.96 -26.80
C ARG A 158 7.76 10.54 -27.63
N PRO A 159 7.89 10.14 -28.89
CA PRO A 159 8.98 10.56 -29.74
C PRO A 159 8.94 12.05 -30.10
N ASP A 160 7.76 12.67 -30.16
CA ASP A 160 7.58 14.08 -30.54
C ASP A 160 6.78 14.88 -29.49
N PRO A 161 7.36 15.96 -28.92
CA PRO A 161 6.63 16.89 -28.05
C PRO A 161 5.41 17.56 -28.69
N ALA A 162 5.41 17.73 -30.00
CA ALA A 162 4.31 18.37 -30.74
C ALA A 162 3.07 17.43 -30.84
N GLU A 163 3.24 16.15 -30.69
CA GLU A 163 2.15 15.15 -30.71
C GLU A 163 1.47 14.95 -29.34
N ARG A 164 1.87 15.71 -28.32
CA ARG A 164 1.29 15.57 -26.99
C ARG A 164 -0.08 16.22 -26.93
N PRO A 165 -1.17 15.47 -26.65
CA PRO A 165 -2.42 16.13 -26.34
C PRO A 165 -2.23 16.99 -25.08
N ALA A 166 -2.79 18.20 -25.11
CA ALA A 166 -2.81 19.05 -23.93
C ALA A 166 -3.46 18.27 -22.78
N LEU A 167 -2.72 18.05 -21.69
CA LEU A 167 -3.30 17.56 -20.45
C LEU A 167 -4.19 18.69 -19.92
N THR A 168 -5.49 18.59 -20.17
CA THR A 168 -6.48 19.40 -19.48
C THR A 168 -6.64 18.80 -18.08
N LEU A 169 -6.17 19.52 -17.07
CA LEU A 169 -6.40 19.23 -15.66
C LEU A 169 -7.83 19.65 -15.30
#